data_7972313e55d10096c8cdea923245a0e0
#
_entry.id   7972313e55d10096c8cdea923245a0e0
#
_cell.length_a   1.000
_cell.length_b   1.000
_cell.length_c   1.000
_cell.angle_alpha   90.00
_cell.angle_beta   90.00
_cell.angle_gamma   90.00
#
_symmetry.space_group_name_H-M   'P 1'
#
loop_
_entity.id
_entity.type
_entity.pdbx_description
1 polymer ?
#
loop_
_entity_poly.entity_id
_entity_poly.type
_entity_poly.pdbx_seq_one_letter_code
_entity_poly.pdbx_strand_id
1 'polypeptide(L)'
;MKNSQEPLELEDYGYMQLLEIKGKDIYSMGKAEVDRTLINFYEWLTDFSPDFEIYTTTLPTETTNQTNNMKKHLNDCRQEMKTVKTERHYLQLLDKEAYLLNSIHNEELIRTQIYNTEFILLLFGQTAKELDDIVNKAKSYGNNEFVPEDLTIEKKEQILRQYNNMNEKL
;
A
#
# COMPACT_ATOMS: atom_id res chain seq x y z
N MET A 1 2.14 -13.51 -14.88
CA MET A 1 1.94 -12.48 -13.83
C MET A 1 1.48 -13.23 -12.59
N LYS A 2 2.24 -13.19 -11.51
CA LYS A 2 1.76 -13.75 -10.23
C LYS A 2 0.57 -12.90 -9.78
N ASN A 3 -0.50 -13.55 -9.37
CA ASN A 3 -1.72 -12.88 -8.92
C ASN A 3 -1.47 -12.35 -7.50
N SER A 4 -1.79 -11.08 -7.22
CA SER A 4 -1.68 -10.48 -5.88
C SER A 4 -2.53 -11.20 -4.82
N GLN A 5 -3.49 -12.00 -5.26
CA GLN A 5 -4.38 -12.80 -4.42
C GLN A 5 -3.83 -14.20 -4.10
N GLU A 6 -2.67 -14.61 -4.67
CA GLU A 6 -2.09 -15.91 -4.33
C GLU A 6 -1.70 -15.95 -2.86
N PRO A 7 -2.14 -17.00 -2.12
CA PRO A 7 -1.75 -17.20 -0.74
C PRO A 7 -0.29 -17.63 -0.63
N LEU A 8 0.30 -17.37 0.53
CA LEU A 8 1.63 -17.87 0.87
C LEU A 8 1.49 -19.27 1.47
N GLU A 9 2.21 -20.23 0.94
CA GLU A 9 2.32 -21.55 1.52
C GLU A 9 3.33 -21.54 2.68
N LEU A 10 2.90 -22.00 3.83
CA LEU A 10 3.74 -22.15 5.03
C LEU A 10 4.12 -23.61 5.15
N GLU A 11 5.42 -23.90 5.17
CA GLU A 11 5.93 -25.27 5.30
C GLU A 11 5.37 -25.90 6.59
N ASP A 12 4.64 -27.01 6.46
CA ASP A 12 3.96 -27.76 7.53
C ASP A 12 2.80 -27.05 8.27
N TYR A 13 2.46 -25.79 7.92
CA TYR A 13 1.45 -24.98 8.65
C TYR A 13 0.28 -24.51 7.81
N GLY A 14 0.19 -24.93 6.55
CA GLY A 14 -0.90 -24.55 5.65
C GLY A 14 -0.62 -23.27 4.87
N TYR A 15 -1.57 -22.35 4.85
CA TYR A 15 -1.53 -21.15 3.99
C TYR A 15 -1.77 -19.87 4.79
N MET A 16 -1.16 -18.78 4.36
CA MET A 16 -1.33 -17.45 4.94
C MET A 16 -1.67 -16.42 3.86
N GLN A 17 -2.50 -15.45 4.21
CA GLN A 17 -2.78 -14.28 3.38
C GLN A 17 -2.56 -13.01 4.19
N LEU A 18 -1.98 -12.00 3.54
CA LEU A 18 -1.79 -10.68 4.08
C LEU A 18 -2.78 -9.71 3.44
N LEU A 19 -3.49 -8.96 4.25
CA LEU A 19 -4.38 -7.89 3.84
C LEU A 19 -3.98 -6.59 4.55
N GLU A 20 -4.24 -5.46 3.91
CA GLU A 20 -4.02 -4.15 4.50
C GLU A 20 -5.27 -3.68 5.24
N ILE A 21 -5.10 -3.22 6.48
CA ILE A 21 -6.12 -2.46 7.21
C ILE A 21 -5.78 -0.97 7.03
N LYS A 22 -6.66 -0.22 6.37
CA LYS A 22 -6.47 1.23 6.26
C LYS A 22 -6.56 1.92 7.61
N GLY A 23 -5.48 2.55 8.02
CA GLY A 23 -5.46 3.41 9.19
C GLY A 23 -6.43 4.59 9.04
N LYS A 24 -7.13 4.93 10.12
CA LYS A 24 -7.99 6.12 10.20
C LYS A 24 -7.44 7.07 11.25
N ASP A 25 -7.34 8.35 10.90
CA ASP A 25 -6.97 9.39 11.87
C ASP A 25 -8.19 9.79 12.69
N ILE A 26 -8.38 9.10 13.83
CA ILE A 26 -9.51 9.31 14.74
C ILE A 26 -9.53 10.73 15.34
N TYR A 27 -8.43 11.46 15.33
CA TYR A 27 -8.35 12.83 15.88
C TYR A 27 -8.89 13.89 14.91
N SER A 28 -8.87 13.62 13.61
CA SER A 28 -9.45 14.50 12.58
C SER A 28 -10.90 14.15 12.24
N MET A 29 -11.44 13.05 12.76
CA MET A 29 -12.81 12.59 12.51
C MET A 29 -13.81 13.22 13.49
N GLY A 30 -15.05 13.39 13.05
CA GLY A 30 -16.16 13.77 13.95
C GLY A 30 -16.52 12.65 14.92
N LYS A 31 -16.98 13.01 16.13
CA LYS A 31 -17.30 12.03 17.19
C LYS A 31 -18.19 10.88 16.70
N ALA A 32 -19.28 11.21 15.97
CA ALA A 32 -20.19 10.18 15.45
C ALA A 32 -19.53 9.21 14.46
N GLU A 33 -18.53 9.67 13.72
CA GLU A 33 -17.77 8.84 12.78
C GLU A 33 -16.78 7.95 13.53
N VAL A 34 -16.12 8.47 14.55
CA VAL A 34 -15.25 7.69 15.46
C VAL A 34 -16.06 6.57 16.12
N ASP A 35 -17.21 6.92 16.73
CA ASP A 35 -18.08 5.95 17.42
C ASP A 35 -18.51 4.84 16.45
N ARG A 36 -18.92 5.17 15.23
CA ARG A 36 -19.30 4.21 14.19
C ARG A 36 -18.13 3.32 13.77
N THR A 37 -16.94 3.89 13.55
CA THR A 37 -15.73 3.12 13.20
C THR A 37 -15.37 2.12 14.30
N LEU A 38 -15.43 2.53 15.56
CA LEU A 38 -15.13 1.66 16.71
C LEU A 38 -16.19 0.54 16.87
N ILE A 39 -17.49 0.85 16.69
CA ILE A 39 -18.56 -0.13 16.75
C ILE A 39 -18.38 -1.18 15.65
N ASN A 40 -18.13 -0.77 14.39
CA ASN A 40 -17.95 -1.70 13.28
C ASN A 40 -16.69 -2.58 13.46
N PHE A 41 -15.62 -2.03 14.01
CA PHE A 41 -14.43 -2.84 14.33
C PHE A 41 -14.71 -3.83 15.47
N TYR A 42 -15.45 -3.43 16.50
CA TYR A 42 -15.85 -4.33 17.58
C TYR A 42 -16.76 -5.44 17.07
N GLU A 43 -17.76 -5.14 16.23
CA GLU A 43 -18.62 -6.13 15.59
C GLU A 43 -17.80 -7.11 14.75
N TRP A 44 -16.83 -6.60 13.95
CA TRP A 44 -15.93 -7.44 13.20
C TRP A 44 -15.16 -8.42 14.12
N LEU A 45 -14.58 -7.92 15.22
CA LEU A 45 -13.85 -8.76 16.18
C LEU A 45 -14.75 -9.81 16.85
N THR A 46 -16.03 -9.51 17.04
CA THR A 46 -16.99 -10.41 17.67
C THR A 46 -17.44 -11.51 16.71
N ASP A 47 -17.65 -11.18 15.45
CA ASP A 47 -18.20 -12.09 14.44
C ASP A 47 -17.12 -12.91 13.73
N PHE A 48 -15.89 -12.38 13.66
CA PHE A 48 -14.77 -13.05 13.00
C PHE A 48 -14.09 -14.03 13.92
N SER A 49 -14.45 -15.31 13.79
CA SER A 49 -13.94 -16.42 14.64
C SER A 49 -12.65 -17.12 14.16
N PRO A 50 -12.21 -17.03 12.88
CA PRO A 50 -10.95 -17.65 12.46
C PRO A 50 -9.73 -17.02 13.15
N ASP A 51 -8.64 -17.78 13.19
CA ASP A 51 -7.36 -17.29 13.71
C ASP A 51 -6.80 -16.17 12.83
N PHE A 52 -6.36 -15.10 13.46
CA PHE A 52 -5.75 -13.95 12.77
C PHE A 52 -4.71 -13.27 13.66
N GLU A 53 -3.84 -12.49 13.02
CA GLU A 53 -2.90 -11.59 13.68
C GLU A 53 -2.99 -10.20 13.04
N ILE A 54 -2.93 -9.14 13.85
CA ILE A 54 -2.74 -7.77 13.37
C ILE A 54 -1.28 -7.39 13.61
N TYR A 55 -0.51 -7.34 12.52
CA TYR A 55 0.88 -6.92 12.52
C TYR A 55 0.97 -5.43 12.19
N THR A 56 1.67 -4.68 13.05
CA THR A 56 1.92 -3.26 12.82
C THR A 56 3.38 -3.07 12.41
N THR A 57 3.59 -2.43 11.28
CA THR A 57 4.92 -2.16 10.75
C THR A 57 5.04 -0.73 10.24
N THR A 58 6.27 -0.28 9.99
CA THR A 58 6.56 1.04 9.43
C THR A 58 7.23 0.86 8.08
N LEU A 59 6.56 1.25 7.01
CA LEU A 59 7.07 1.13 5.65
C LEU A 59 7.36 2.49 5.03
N PRO A 60 8.37 2.59 4.14
CA PRO A 60 8.59 3.79 3.34
C PRO A 60 7.34 4.16 2.55
N THR A 61 7.08 5.46 2.41
CA THR A 61 5.96 5.94 1.61
C THR A 61 6.12 5.50 0.15
N GLU A 62 5.09 4.84 -0.38
CA GLU A 62 5.10 4.33 -1.76
C GLU A 62 4.82 5.46 -2.76
N THR A 63 5.86 5.95 -3.42
CA THR A 63 5.79 7.02 -4.43
C THR A 63 6.20 6.54 -5.83
N THR A 64 6.41 5.24 -6.03
CA THR A 64 6.93 4.67 -7.30
C THR A 64 6.04 5.02 -8.48
N ASN A 65 4.72 4.95 -8.34
CA ASN A 65 3.79 5.27 -9.43
C ASN A 65 3.86 6.75 -9.83
N GLN A 66 3.94 7.66 -8.85
CA GLN A 66 4.10 9.11 -9.10
C GLN A 66 5.43 9.40 -9.77
N THR A 67 6.52 8.83 -9.25
CA THR A 67 7.86 8.97 -9.81
C THR A 67 7.94 8.43 -11.24
N ASN A 68 7.36 7.27 -11.53
CA ASN A 68 7.32 6.70 -12.87
C ASN A 68 6.53 7.56 -13.85
N ASN A 69 5.39 8.12 -13.44
CA ASN A 69 4.61 9.05 -14.25
C ASN A 69 5.41 10.34 -14.55
N MET A 70 6.09 10.90 -13.55
CA MET A 70 6.95 12.07 -13.74
C MET A 70 8.13 11.78 -14.67
N LYS A 71 8.77 10.61 -14.55
CA LYS A 71 9.85 10.17 -15.46
C LYS A 71 9.36 10.01 -16.89
N LYS A 72 8.13 9.53 -17.09
CA LYS A 72 7.51 9.46 -18.41
C LYS A 72 7.30 10.86 -18.99
N HIS A 73 6.69 11.78 -18.23
CA HIS A 73 6.52 13.18 -18.67
C HIS A 73 7.84 13.90 -18.94
N LEU A 74 8.89 13.60 -18.17
CA LEU A 74 10.23 14.11 -18.41
C LEU A 74 10.78 13.64 -19.75
N ASN A 75 10.62 12.36 -20.07
CA ASN A 75 11.04 11.83 -21.36
C ASN A 75 10.27 12.48 -22.53
N ASP A 76 8.94 12.63 -22.39
CA ASP A 76 8.10 13.27 -23.40
C ASP A 76 8.55 14.73 -23.61
N CYS A 77 8.80 15.49 -22.54
CA CYS A 77 9.31 16.84 -22.59
C CYS A 77 10.65 16.93 -23.33
N ARG A 78 11.59 16.03 -23.04
CA ARG A 78 12.90 15.96 -23.72
C ARG A 78 12.79 15.60 -25.20
N GLN A 79 11.83 14.76 -25.60
CA GLN A 79 11.59 14.47 -27.02
C GLN A 79 11.01 15.69 -27.74
N GLU A 80 10.07 16.40 -27.10
CA GLU A 80 9.49 17.63 -27.65
C GLU A 80 10.55 18.71 -27.83
N MET A 81 11.48 18.89 -26.89
CA MET A 81 12.61 19.83 -27.00
C MET A 81 13.48 19.64 -28.25
N LYS A 82 13.59 18.37 -28.74
CA LYS A 82 14.37 18.09 -29.96
C LYS A 82 13.71 18.59 -31.24
N THR A 83 12.38 18.79 -31.22
CA THR A 83 11.58 19.11 -32.41
C THR A 83 11.00 20.52 -32.39
N VAL A 84 11.06 21.19 -31.27
CA VAL A 84 10.50 22.55 -31.11
C VAL A 84 11.26 23.56 -31.97
N LYS A 85 10.49 24.48 -32.62
CA LYS A 85 11.05 25.44 -33.58
C LYS A 85 11.13 26.87 -33.04
N THR A 86 10.47 27.16 -31.93
CA THR A 86 10.40 28.51 -31.37
C THR A 86 11.17 28.62 -30.07
N GLU A 87 11.99 29.62 -29.91
CA GLU A 87 12.79 29.87 -28.72
C GLU A 87 11.91 29.99 -27.47
N ARG A 88 10.79 30.69 -27.56
CA ARG A 88 9.84 30.84 -26.45
C ARG A 88 9.34 29.46 -25.94
N HIS A 89 8.97 28.59 -26.86
CA HIS A 89 8.49 27.23 -26.49
C HIS A 89 9.62 26.38 -25.94
N TYR A 90 10.82 26.51 -26.48
CA TYR A 90 12.01 25.82 -25.94
C TYR A 90 12.30 26.24 -24.49
N LEU A 91 12.23 27.52 -24.15
CA LEU A 91 12.41 28.02 -22.79
C LEU A 91 11.33 27.47 -21.83
N GLN A 92 10.06 27.40 -22.27
CA GLN A 92 8.99 26.82 -21.49
C GLN A 92 9.23 25.31 -21.19
N LEU A 93 9.80 24.59 -22.16
CA LEU A 93 10.15 23.17 -21.97
C LEU A 93 11.34 23.01 -21.02
N LEU A 94 12.31 23.92 -21.03
CA LEU A 94 13.41 23.94 -20.06
C LEU A 94 12.90 24.12 -18.62
N ASP A 95 11.98 25.08 -18.42
CA ASP A 95 11.37 25.31 -17.11
C ASP A 95 10.57 24.08 -16.64
N LYS A 96 9.84 23.44 -17.57
CA LYS A 96 9.09 22.21 -17.30
C LYS A 96 10.02 21.05 -16.96
N GLU A 97 11.14 20.89 -17.67
CA GLU A 97 12.15 19.88 -17.37
C GLU A 97 12.73 20.08 -15.97
N ALA A 98 13.14 21.32 -15.64
CA ALA A 98 13.68 21.66 -14.32
C ALA A 98 12.67 21.36 -13.20
N TYR A 99 11.40 21.71 -13.39
CA TYR A 99 10.32 21.40 -12.46
C TYR A 99 10.16 19.88 -12.26
N LEU A 100 10.12 19.10 -13.34
CA LEU A 100 9.96 17.63 -13.26
C LEU A 100 11.14 16.96 -12.56
N LEU A 101 12.37 17.41 -12.84
CA LEU A 101 13.58 16.90 -12.18
C LEU A 101 13.54 17.16 -10.67
N ASN A 102 13.16 18.38 -10.26
CA ASN A 102 13.04 18.73 -8.86
C ASN A 102 11.91 17.93 -8.17
N SER A 103 10.78 17.76 -8.85
CA SER A 103 9.67 16.95 -8.33
C SER A 103 10.06 15.48 -8.14
N ILE A 104 10.76 14.88 -9.09
CA ILE A 104 11.27 13.50 -8.98
C ILE A 104 12.24 13.39 -7.80
N HIS A 105 13.15 14.34 -7.64
CA HIS A 105 14.09 14.36 -6.52
C HIS A 105 13.36 14.46 -5.17
N ASN A 106 12.35 15.32 -5.06
CA ASN A 106 11.55 15.46 -3.86
C ASN A 106 10.79 14.16 -3.51
N GLU A 107 10.22 13.48 -4.52
CA GLU A 107 9.55 12.18 -4.29
C GLU A 107 10.55 11.10 -3.82
N GLU A 108 11.76 11.09 -4.36
CA GLU A 108 12.80 10.18 -3.91
C GLU A 108 13.24 10.47 -2.46
N LEU A 109 13.30 11.75 -2.06
CA LEU A 109 13.54 12.14 -0.66
C LEU A 109 12.38 11.71 0.26
N ILE A 110 11.14 11.95 -0.14
CA ILE A 110 9.95 11.52 0.59
C ILE A 110 10.01 10.02 0.86
N ARG A 111 10.27 9.23 -0.17
CA ARG A 111 10.38 7.78 -0.07
C ARG A 111 11.45 7.30 0.90
N THR A 112 12.56 8.05 1.04
CA THR A 112 13.67 7.66 1.94
C THR A 112 13.53 8.21 3.36
N GLN A 113 12.72 9.24 3.57
CA GLN A 113 12.63 9.94 4.86
C GLN A 113 11.27 9.81 5.54
N ILE A 114 10.21 9.55 4.78
CA ILE A 114 8.85 9.46 5.33
C ILE A 114 8.41 8.01 5.35
N TYR A 115 8.08 7.56 6.56
CA TYR A 115 7.59 6.22 6.83
C TYR A 115 6.16 6.29 7.34
N ASN A 116 5.31 5.43 6.82
CA ASN A 116 3.93 5.30 7.25
C ASN A 116 3.78 4.08 8.16
N THR A 117 2.98 4.22 9.21
CA THR A 117 2.56 3.07 10.00
C THR A 117 1.49 2.31 9.22
N GLU A 118 1.76 1.05 8.97
CA GLU A 118 0.88 0.14 8.23
C GLU A 118 0.33 -0.92 9.18
N PHE A 119 -0.94 -1.24 9.02
CA PHE A 119 -1.62 -2.29 9.78
C PHE A 119 -1.94 -3.43 8.83
N ILE A 120 -1.37 -4.59 9.10
CA ILE A 120 -1.47 -5.77 8.25
C ILE A 120 -2.23 -6.85 8.99
N LEU A 121 -3.30 -7.33 8.38
CA LEU A 121 -4.06 -8.47 8.86
C LEU A 121 -3.49 -9.75 8.24
N LEU A 122 -2.98 -10.64 9.07
CA LEU A 122 -2.52 -11.97 8.68
C LEU A 122 -3.65 -12.95 8.97
N LEU A 123 -4.03 -13.72 7.96
CA LEU A 123 -5.08 -14.74 8.02
C LEU A 123 -4.47 -16.10 7.70
N PHE A 124 -4.91 -17.12 8.41
CA PHE A 124 -4.36 -18.47 8.31
C PHE A 124 -5.44 -19.48 7.94
N GLY A 125 -5.10 -20.49 7.15
CA GLY A 125 -5.98 -21.60 6.77
C GLY A 125 -5.17 -22.88 6.49
N GLN A 126 -5.76 -24.02 6.76
CA GLN A 126 -5.11 -25.32 6.51
C GLN A 126 -5.02 -25.65 5.03
N THR A 127 -5.96 -25.13 4.23
CA THR A 127 -5.99 -25.29 2.78
C THR A 127 -6.18 -23.95 2.10
N ALA A 128 -5.74 -23.81 0.84
CA ALA A 128 -5.92 -22.60 0.06
C ALA A 128 -7.41 -22.20 -0.08
N LYS A 129 -8.31 -23.19 -0.20
CA LYS A 129 -9.75 -22.95 -0.29
C LYS A 129 -10.33 -22.43 1.02
N GLU A 130 -9.95 -23.01 2.15
CA GLU A 130 -10.36 -22.54 3.47
C GLU A 130 -9.89 -21.12 3.72
N LEU A 131 -8.63 -20.81 3.36
CA LEU A 131 -8.09 -19.46 3.48
C LEU A 131 -8.86 -18.45 2.60
N ASP A 132 -9.26 -18.84 1.39
CA ASP A 132 -10.09 -17.98 0.51
C ASP A 132 -11.45 -17.67 1.16
N ASP A 133 -12.10 -18.66 1.75
CA ASP A 133 -13.34 -18.47 2.51
C ASP A 133 -13.13 -17.56 3.73
N ILE A 134 -12.02 -17.69 4.45
CA ILE A 134 -11.65 -16.82 5.58
C ILE A 134 -11.41 -15.38 5.12
N VAL A 135 -10.68 -15.16 4.01
CA VAL A 135 -10.46 -13.84 3.42
C VAL A 135 -11.77 -13.17 3.03
N ASN A 136 -12.68 -13.92 2.40
CA ASN A 136 -14.00 -13.40 2.02
C ASN A 136 -14.84 -13.01 3.25
N LYS A 137 -14.80 -13.79 4.33
CA LYS A 137 -15.44 -13.43 5.60
C LYS A 137 -14.82 -12.17 6.20
N ALA A 138 -13.48 -12.08 6.27
CA ALA A 138 -12.79 -10.91 6.81
C ALA A 138 -13.18 -9.61 6.08
N LYS A 139 -13.36 -9.66 4.76
CA LYS A 139 -13.79 -8.51 3.94
C LYS A 139 -15.27 -8.17 4.08
N SER A 140 -16.12 -9.14 4.45
CA SER A 140 -17.59 -8.95 4.49
C SER A 140 -18.12 -8.51 5.85
N TYR A 141 -17.45 -8.83 6.96
CA TYR A 141 -17.98 -8.60 8.31
C TYR A 141 -17.82 -7.15 8.80
N GLY A 142 -17.00 -6.34 8.16
CA GLY A 142 -16.67 -4.98 8.61
C GLY A 142 -17.62 -3.88 8.13
N ASN A 143 -18.79 -4.18 7.58
CA ASN A 143 -19.86 -3.23 7.18
C ASN A 143 -19.35 -2.09 6.32
N ASN A 144 -18.59 -2.00 5.43
CA ASN A 144 -18.02 -0.87 4.64
C ASN A 144 -17.08 0.08 5.42
N GLU A 145 -17.01 -0.01 6.74
CA GLU A 145 -16.12 0.85 7.55
C GLU A 145 -14.80 0.16 7.90
N PHE A 146 -14.81 -1.16 8.01
CA PHE A 146 -13.63 -1.98 8.26
C PHE A 146 -13.53 -3.06 7.17
N VAL A 147 -12.92 -2.71 6.05
CA VAL A 147 -12.75 -3.64 4.91
C VAL A 147 -11.26 -3.79 4.65
N PRO A 148 -10.65 -4.93 5.02
CA PRO A 148 -9.27 -5.23 4.66
C PRO A 148 -9.09 -5.32 3.14
N GLU A 149 -8.01 -4.73 2.61
CA GLU A 149 -7.73 -4.66 1.17
C GLU A 149 -6.59 -5.59 0.76
N ASP A 150 -6.59 -6.00 -0.50
CA ASP A 150 -5.51 -6.82 -1.05
C ASP A 150 -4.23 -6.01 -1.21
N LEU A 151 -3.11 -6.60 -0.82
CA LEU A 151 -1.79 -6.02 -1.00
C LEU A 151 -1.21 -6.36 -2.38
N THR A 152 -0.40 -5.47 -2.94
CA THR A 152 0.42 -5.81 -4.12
C THR A 152 1.50 -6.84 -3.74
N ILE A 153 2.01 -7.55 -4.74
CA ILE A 153 3.07 -8.56 -4.51
C ILE A 153 4.30 -7.90 -3.92
N GLU A 154 4.70 -6.76 -4.45
CA GLU A 154 5.85 -6.00 -4.00
C GLU A 154 5.72 -5.59 -2.52
N LYS A 155 4.52 -5.13 -2.12
CA LYS A 155 4.25 -4.75 -0.73
C LYS A 155 4.24 -5.97 0.20
N LYS A 156 3.70 -7.12 -0.25
CA LYS A 156 3.77 -8.38 0.50
C LYS A 156 5.22 -8.83 0.74
N GLU A 157 6.04 -8.82 -0.31
CA GLU A 157 7.47 -9.18 -0.22
C GLU A 157 8.22 -8.25 0.75
N GLN A 158 7.94 -6.95 0.70
CA GLN A 158 8.53 -5.97 1.59
C GLN A 158 8.15 -6.22 3.06
N ILE A 159 6.85 -6.45 3.34
CA ILE A 159 6.34 -6.76 4.68
C ILE A 159 7.00 -8.04 5.22
N LEU A 160 7.02 -9.11 4.42
CA LEU A 160 7.62 -10.39 4.82
C LEU A 160 9.11 -10.29 5.08
N ARG A 161 9.83 -9.51 4.27
CA ARG A 161 11.26 -9.25 4.50
C ARG A 161 11.46 -8.57 5.85
N GLN A 162 10.67 -7.56 6.16
CA GLN A 162 10.75 -6.86 7.44
C GLN A 162 10.30 -7.73 8.62
N TYR A 163 9.24 -8.52 8.45
CA TYR A 163 8.75 -9.45 9.47
C TYR A 163 9.83 -10.48 9.86
N ASN A 164 10.53 -11.03 8.87
CA ASN A 164 11.61 -11.99 9.10
C ASN A 164 12.93 -11.34 9.58
N ASN A 165 13.13 -10.05 9.33
CA ASN A 165 14.39 -9.33 9.62
C ASN A 165 14.09 -8.00 10.32
N MET A 166 13.50 -8.04 11.51
CA MET A 166 13.05 -6.84 12.27
C MET A 166 14.12 -5.77 12.49
N ASN A 167 15.41 -6.11 12.33
CA ASN A 167 16.53 -5.19 12.52
C ASN A 167 17.08 -4.62 11.19
N GLU A 168 16.61 -5.03 10.05
CA GLU A 168 16.98 -4.44 8.77
C GLU A 168 16.19 -3.13 8.54
N LYS A 169 16.93 -2.04 8.35
CA LYS A 169 16.34 -0.82 7.78
C LYS A 169 16.19 -1.04 6.28
N LEU A 170 14.96 -1.06 5.81
CA LEU A 170 14.62 -1.15 4.38
C LEU A 170 14.95 0.14 3.65
#